data_ba1341628b273d5ff14456c751924d04
#
_entry.id   ba1341628b273d5ff14456c751924d04
#
_cell.length_a   1.000
_cell.length_b   1.000
_cell.length_c   1.000
_cell.angle_alpha   90.00
_cell.angle_beta   90.00
_cell.angle_gamma   90.00
#
_symmetry.space_group_name_H-M   'P 1'
#
loop_
_entity.id
_entity.type
_entity.pdbx_description
1 polymer ?
#
loop_
_entity_poly.entity_id
_entity_poly.type
_entity_poly.pdbx_seq_one_letter_code
_entity_poly.pdbx_strand_id
1 'polypeptide(L)' 'MALIGMGSVLLDGSTIQSNVIIGAKSLVPSGKVLESGYLYIGSPCKKIRPLKNSEIKFLKYSAEHYVNTKNDFLKFS' A
#
# COMPACT_ATOMS: atom_id res chain seq x y z
N MET A 1 -3.66 -4.34 -6.18
CA MET A 1 -4.05 -3.14 -5.44
C MET A 1 -3.13 -2.92 -4.26
N ALA A 2 -2.85 -1.69 -3.94
CA ALA A 2 -2.07 -1.35 -2.75
C ALA A 2 -2.95 -0.60 -1.76
N LEU A 3 -2.85 -0.93 -0.48
CA LEU A 3 -3.55 -0.23 0.59
C LEU A 3 -2.56 0.69 1.29
N ILE A 4 -2.81 1.98 1.22
CA ILE A 4 -1.90 2.98 1.77
C ILE A 4 -2.55 3.60 3.00
N GLY A 5 -1.90 3.46 4.14
CA GLY A 5 -2.42 3.97 5.40
C GLY A 5 -2.45 5.49 5.44
N MET A 6 -3.36 6.01 6.28
CA MET A 6 -3.57 7.44 6.41
C MET A 6 -2.29 8.15 6.87
N GLY A 7 -2.03 9.30 6.27
CA GLY A 7 -0.86 10.10 6.65
C GLY A 7 0.46 9.62 6.08
N SER A 8 0.44 8.60 5.22
CA SER A 8 1.66 8.13 4.56
C SER A 8 2.09 9.09 3.48
N VAL A 9 3.40 9.18 3.27
CA VAL A 9 4.00 10.05 2.25
C VAL A 9 4.77 9.19 1.26
N LEU A 10 4.48 9.38 -0.03
CA LEU A 10 5.18 8.68 -1.10
C LEU A 10 6.01 9.69 -1.86
N LEU A 11 7.33 9.55 -1.79
CA LEU A 11 8.23 10.47 -2.47
C LEU A 11 8.39 10.11 -3.95
N ASP A 12 8.81 11.09 -4.74
CA ASP A 12 8.93 10.93 -6.19
C ASP A 12 9.85 9.78 -6.56
N GLY A 13 9.47 9.07 -7.61
CA GLY A 13 10.28 7.96 -8.10
C GLY A 13 10.10 6.67 -7.34
N SER A 14 9.28 6.65 -6.30
CA SER A 14 8.95 5.41 -5.62
C SER A 14 8.01 4.57 -6.47
N THR A 15 8.13 3.24 -6.36
CA THR A 15 7.30 2.30 -7.10
C THR A 15 6.63 1.36 -6.11
N ILE A 16 5.30 1.22 -6.23
CA ILE A 16 4.54 0.32 -5.37
C ILE A 16 3.92 -0.74 -6.26
N GLN A 17 4.35 -1.98 -6.07
CA GLN A 17 3.81 -3.10 -6.82
C GLN A 17 2.44 -3.50 -6.29
N SER A 18 1.80 -4.47 -6.94
CA SER A 18 0.48 -4.93 -6.51
C SER A 18 0.55 -5.66 -5.17
N ASN A 19 -0.58 -5.70 -4.46
CA ASN A 19 -0.71 -6.42 -3.19
C ASN A 19 0.34 -5.99 -2.17
N VAL A 20 0.37 -4.69 -1.90
CA VAL A 20 1.24 -4.10 -0.87
C VAL A 20 0.35 -3.40 0.15
N ILE A 21 0.68 -3.55 1.43
CA ILE A 21 0.05 -2.78 2.49
C ILE A 21 1.10 -1.89 3.13
N ILE A 22 0.79 -0.60 3.22
CA ILE A 22 1.67 0.38 3.85
C ILE A 22 0.95 0.89 5.10
N GLY A 23 1.59 0.77 6.25
CA GLY A 23 1.03 1.21 7.51
C GLY A 23 0.88 2.73 7.57
N ALA A 24 -0.01 3.20 8.45
CA ALA A 24 -0.26 4.62 8.61
C ALA A 24 1.00 5.39 8.98
N LYS A 25 1.09 6.62 8.48
CA LYS A 25 2.21 7.54 8.77
C LYS A 25 3.58 6.99 8.37
N SER A 26 3.60 6.14 7.36
CA SER A 26 4.85 5.63 6.80
C SER A 26 5.39 6.60 5.75
N LEU A 27 6.70 6.55 5.53
CA LEU A 27 7.36 7.34 4.49
C LEU A 27 8.02 6.39 3.51
N VAL A 28 7.63 6.49 2.24
CA VAL A 28 8.27 5.74 1.16
C VAL A 28 9.30 6.64 0.51
N PRO A 29 10.60 6.36 0.67
CA PRO A 29 11.65 7.20 0.11
C PRO A 29 11.63 7.24 -1.40
N SER A 30 12.23 8.30 -1.95
CA SER A 30 12.40 8.45 -3.38
C SER A 30 13.17 7.28 -3.97
N GLY A 31 12.69 6.77 -5.09
CA GLY A 31 13.34 5.64 -5.76
C GLY A 31 13.16 4.29 -5.11
N LYS A 32 12.43 4.21 -4.01
CA LYS A 32 12.18 2.95 -3.32
C LYS A 32 11.18 2.10 -4.09
N VAL A 33 11.46 0.81 -4.20
CA VAL A 33 10.55 -0.16 -4.80
C VAL A 33 9.97 -1.03 -3.70
N LEU A 34 8.64 -1.01 -3.55
CA LEU A 34 7.94 -1.84 -2.58
C LEU A 34 7.43 -3.09 -3.30
N GLU A 35 7.97 -4.23 -2.89
CA GLU A 35 7.68 -5.50 -3.54
C GLU A 35 6.28 -6.00 -3.22
N SER A 36 5.69 -6.66 -4.21
CA SER A 36 4.38 -7.28 -4.10
C SER A 36 4.33 -8.31 -2.97
N GLY A 37 3.23 -8.33 -2.23
CA GLY A 37 3.00 -9.36 -1.23
C GLY A 37 3.58 -9.09 0.14
N TYR A 38 3.95 -7.85 0.47
CA TYR A 38 4.57 -7.51 1.75
C TYR A 38 3.89 -6.33 2.42
N LEU A 39 4.06 -6.30 3.74
CA LEU A 39 3.65 -5.16 4.58
C LEU A 39 4.87 -4.30 4.85
N TYR A 40 4.71 -2.99 4.65
CA TYR A 40 5.77 -2.00 4.92
C TYR A 40 5.27 -1.00 5.95
N ILE A 41 6.12 -0.66 6.91
CA ILE A 41 5.80 0.31 7.97
C ILE A 41 7.05 1.11 8.32
N GLY A 42 6.84 2.35 8.70
CA GLY A 42 7.91 3.18 9.28
C GLY A 42 8.30 4.35 8.41
N SER A 43 9.19 5.17 8.96
CA SER A 43 9.72 6.35 8.29
C SER A 43 11.24 6.37 8.52
N PRO A 44 12.04 5.94 7.52
CA PRO A 44 11.62 5.38 6.23
C PRO A 44 10.96 4.01 6.40
N CYS A 45 10.08 3.65 5.48
CA CYS A 45 9.37 2.39 5.58
C CYS A 45 10.30 1.20 5.37
N LYS A 46 9.99 0.12 6.06
CA LYS A 46 10.77 -1.12 5.96
C LYS A 46 9.83 -2.29 5.73
N LYS A 47 10.34 -3.30 5.04
CA LYS A 47 9.62 -4.55 4.84
C LYS A 47 9.49 -5.25 6.18
N ILE A 48 8.27 -5.44 6.64
CA ILE A 48 8.01 -5.99 7.97
C ILE A 48 7.79 -7.50 7.90
N ARG A 49 6.89 -7.93 7.04
CA ARG A 49 6.55 -9.35 6.89
C ARG A 49 5.78 -9.58 5.60
N PRO A 50 5.71 -10.84 5.13
CA PRO A 50 4.82 -11.16 4.02
C PRO A 50 3.36 -10.94 4.43
N LEU A 51 2.53 -10.61 3.46
CA LEU A 51 1.09 -10.51 3.70
C LEU A 51 0.51 -11.89 3.94
N LYS A 52 -0.47 -11.96 4.83
CA LYS A 52 -1.23 -13.19 5.06
C LYS A 52 -2.22 -13.40 3.93
N ASN A 53 -2.65 -14.65 3.75
CA ASN A 53 -3.64 -14.97 2.72
C ASN A 53 -4.92 -14.14 2.88
N SER A 54 -5.35 -13.93 4.12
CA SER A 54 -6.53 -13.11 4.39
C SER A 54 -6.34 -11.68 3.95
N GLU A 55 -5.15 -11.13 4.11
CA GLU A 55 -4.84 -9.77 3.70
C GLU A 55 -4.82 -9.64 2.17
N ILE A 56 -4.24 -10.61 1.50
CA ILE A 56 -4.23 -10.64 0.04
C ILE A 56 -5.65 -10.74 -0.50
N LYS A 57 -6.47 -11.59 0.11
CA LYS A 57 -7.88 -11.71 -0.26
C LYS A 57 -8.64 -10.41 -0.05
N PHE A 58 -8.35 -9.72 1.04
CA PHE A 58 -8.97 -8.43 1.33
C PHE A 58 -8.60 -7.40 0.26
N LEU A 59 -7.35 -7.34 -0.14
CA LEU A 59 -6.92 -6.42 -1.19
C LEU A 59 -7.60 -6.72 -2.51
N LYS A 60 -7.71 -7.99 -2.85
CA LYS A 60 -8.39 -8.40 -4.08
C LYS A 60 -9.86 -8.03 -4.04
N TYR A 61 -10.52 -8.30 -2.91
CA TYR A 61 -11.91 -7.93 -2.70
C TYR A 61 -12.10 -6.43 -2.85
N SER A 62 -11.24 -5.65 -2.21
CA SER A 62 -11.32 -4.19 -2.25
C SER A 62 -11.14 -3.66 -3.67
N ALA A 63 -10.21 -4.23 -4.42
CA ALA A 63 -10.00 -3.83 -5.81
C ALA A 63 -11.26 -4.05 -6.66
N GLU A 64 -11.93 -5.17 -6.46
CA GLU A 64 -13.16 -5.49 -7.19
C GLU A 64 -14.30 -4.55 -6.79
N HIS A 65 -14.38 -4.19 -5.52
CA HIS A 65 -15.47 -3.37 -5.02
C HIS A 65 -15.25 -1.87 -5.19
N TYR A 66 -14.01 -1.44 -5.24
CA TYR A 66 -13.69 -0.02 -5.38
C TYR A 66 -13.53 0.44 -6.82
N VAL A 67 -13.63 -0.46 -7.76
CA VAL A 67 -13.47 -0.10 -9.17
C VAL A 67 -14.50 0.96 -9.60
N ASN A 68 -15.67 0.94 -9.02
CA ASN A 68 -16.75 1.89 -9.32
C ASN A 68 -16.81 3.05 -8.33
N THR A 69 -15.97 3.05 -7.31
CA THR A 69 -15.95 4.08 -6.28
C THR A 69 -14.56 4.67 -6.12
N LYS A 70 -13.88 4.83 -7.23
CA LYS A 70 -12.49 5.27 -7.23
C LYS A 70 -12.26 6.61 -6.56
N ASN A 71 -13.27 7.47 -6.53
CA ASN A 71 -13.15 8.74 -5.84
C ASN A 71 -13.00 8.55 -4.34
N ASP A 72 -13.74 7.62 -3.77
CA ASP A 72 -13.61 7.28 -2.36
C ASP A 72 -12.24 6.66 -2.08
N PHE A 73 -11.79 5.82 -2.99
CA PHE A 73 -10.48 5.22 -2.87
C PHE A 73 -9.37 6.28 -2.83
N LEU A 74 -9.48 7.29 -3.67
CA LEU A 74 -8.48 8.35 -3.74
C LEU A 74 -8.36 9.15 -2.46
N LYS A 75 -9.39 9.15 -1.63
CA LYS A 75 -9.35 9.86 -0.36
C LYS A 75 -8.39 9.22 0.64
N PHE A 76 -8.02 7.99 0.42
CA PHE A 76 -7.12 7.27 1.31
C PHE A 76 -5.66 7.42 0.94
N SER A 77 -5.36 7.96 -0.21
CA SER A 77 -3.97 8.09 -0.66
C SER A 77 -3.35 9.43 -0.39
#